data_c6be45fa073b33b1484ca70397611548
#
_entry.id   c6be45fa073b33b1484ca70397611548
#
_cell.length_a   1.000
_cell.length_b   1.000
_cell.length_c   1.000
_cell.angle_alpha   90.00
_cell.angle_beta   90.00
_cell.angle_gamma   90.00
#
_symmetry.space_group_name_H-M   'P 1'
#
loop_
_entity.id
_entity.type
_entity.pdbx_description
1 polymer ?
#
loop_
_entity_poly.entity_id
_entity_poly.type
_entity_poly.pdbx_seq_one_letter_code
_entity_poly.pdbx_strand_id
1 'polypeptide(L)'
;CIRDRTNGNRLLLDLFNTQVEMCDALTDPNAQLEALATRIEAQGYRPYVIPVGGSNALGALGYVESALEIAQQCEGAVELSSVVVASGSAGTHAGLAVGLEQLMPNAELIGVTVSRSVADQLPKVAALQQAVANSLELEAKAGIQLWDEYFAPGYGIPNDEGMAAVKLLAQLEGILLDPVYTGKAMAGLIDGISQKRFKDEGPILFVHTGGAPALFAYHPHI
;
A
#
# COMPACT_ATOMS: atom_id res chain seq x y z
N CYS A 1 -17.15 -3.74 7.14
CA CYS A 1 -15.97 -3.36 7.94
C CYS A 1 -15.78 -4.34 9.08
N ILE A 2 -14.57 -4.85 9.30
CA ILE A 2 -14.19 -5.78 10.38
C ILE A 2 -14.06 -5.10 11.75
N ARG A 3 -14.59 -3.90 11.93
CA ARG A 3 -14.45 -3.10 13.15
C ARG A 3 -14.96 -3.81 14.43
N ASP A 4 -15.97 -4.69 14.27
CA ASP A 4 -16.65 -5.34 15.38
C ASP A 4 -16.14 -6.77 15.64
N ARG A 5 -15.13 -7.22 14.91
CA ARG A 5 -14.56 -8.55 15.09
C ARG A 5 -13.29 -8.46 15.94
N THR A 6 -13.25 -9.20 17.03
CA THR A 6 -12.07 -9.36 17.91
C THR A 6 -11.05 -10.31 17.26
N ASN A 7 -10.69 -10.07 16.00
CA ASN A 7 -9.77 -10.90 15.22
C ASN A 7 -8.93 -10.04 14.28
N GLY A 8 -7.89 -10.60 13.68
CA GLY A 8 -7.00 -9.90 12.77
C GLY A 8 -6.32 -8.72 13.44
N ASN A 9 -6.25 -7.57 12.75
CA ASN A 9 -5.61 -6.36 13.27
C ASN A 9 -6.27 -5.83 14.55
N ARG A 10 -7.58 -6.06 14.75
CA ARG A 10 -8.25 -5.65 16.00
C ARG A 10 -7.71 -6.44 17.21
N LEU A 11 -7.50 -7.74 17.07
CA LEU A 11 -6.87 -8.55 18.11
C LEU A 11 -5.47 -8.05 18.46
N LEU A 12 -4.68 -7.63 17.46
CA LEU A 12 -3.34 -7.08 17.71
C LEU A 12 -3.40 -5.78 18.52
N LEU A 13 -4.35 -4.90 18.25
CA LEU A 13 -4.54 -3.68 19.04
C LEU A 13 -4.84 -4.01 20.51
N ASP A 14 -5.70 -5.00 20.77
CA ASP A 14 -6.03 -5.44 22.11
C ASP A 14 -4.80 -6.07 22.81
N LEU A 15 -4.02 -6.91 22.09
CA LEU A 15 -2.77 -7.50 22.61
C LEU A 15 -1.69 -6.46 22.96
N PHE A 16 -1.62 -5.39 22.20
CA PHE A 16 -0.70 -4.27 22.45
C PHE A 16 -1.20 -3.29 23.51
N ASN A 17 -2.34 -3.59 24.14
CA ASN A 17 -2.98 -2.71 25.13
C ASN A 17 -3.24 -1.29 24.58
N THR A 18 -3.63 -1.20 23.31
CA THR A 18 -3.87 0.05 22.61
C THR A 18 -5.23 0.62 23.01
N GLN A 19 -5.28 1.89 23.37
CA GLN A 19 -6.55 2.61 23.52
C GLN A 19 -7.12 2.91 22.14
N VAL A 20 -8.33 2.41 21.86
CA VAL A 20 -8.98 2.57 20.57
C VAL A 20 -10.10 3.58 20.68
N GLU A 21 -10.00 4.66 19.91
CA GLU A 21 -11.07 5.64 19.76
C GLU A 21 -11.71 5.48 18.37
N MET A 22 -13.04 5.39 18.36
CA MET A 22 -13.78 5.22 17.11
C MET A 22 -13.92 6.57 16.42
N CYS A 23 -13.48 6.67 15.18
CA CYS A 23 -13.68 7.85 14.36
C CYS A 23 -14.86 7.69 13.40
N ASP A 24 -15.48 8.81 13.01
CA ASP A 24 -16.52 8.82 11.98
C ASP A 24 -15.86 8.60 10.61
N ALA A 25 -16.27 7.53 9.93
CA ALA A 25 -15.74 7.19 8.61
C ALA A 25 -16.17 8.15 7.49
N LEU A 26 -17.18 8.99 7.72
CA LEU A 26 -17.67 10.00 6.77
C LEU A 26 -16.92 11.34 6.87
N THR A 27 -16.14 11.51 7.94
CA THR A 27 -15.36 12.73 8.20
C THR A 27 -13.88 12.47 7.89
N ASP A 28 -13.11 13.53 7.62
CA ASP A 28 -11.67 13.45 7.41
C ASP A 28 -10.97 12.80 8.62
N PRO A 29 -10.40 11.61 8.51
CA PRO A 29 -9.78 10.93 9.63
C PRO A 29 -8.50 11.60 10.13
N ASN A 30 -7.80 12.37 9.28
CA ASN A 30 -6.61 13.10 9.72
C ASN A 30 -7.00 14.31 10.58
N ALA A 31 -8.06 15.04 10.23
CA ALA A 31 -8.57 16.13 11.06
C ALA A 31 -9.06 15.62 12.43
N GLN A 32 -9.70 14.45 12.49
CA GLN A 32 -10.09 13.81 13.74
C GLN A 32 -8.88 13.40 14.59
N LEU A 33 -7.82 12.93 13.96
CA LEU A 33 -6.57 12.56 14.62
C LEU A 33 -5.88 13.78 15.24
N GLU A 34 -5.84 14.90 14.54
CA GLU A 34 -5.30 16.16 15.07
C GLU A 34 -6.12 16.70 16.25
N ALA A 35 -7.45 16.63 16.16
CA ALA A 35 -8.32 16.99 17.28
C ALA A 35 -8.09 16.10 18.52
N LEU A 36 -7.85 14.80 18.30
CA LEU A 36 -7.48 13.86 19.36
C LEU A 36 -6.12 14.25 19.98
N ALA A 37 -5.12 14.55 19.16
CA ALA A 37 -3.81 14.96 19.62
C ALA A 37 -3.90 16.21 20.53
N THR A 38 -4.63 17.24 20.10
CA THR A 38 -4.86 18.45 20.88
C THR A 38 -5.50 18.16 22.26
N ARG A 39 -6.46 17.22 22.30
CA ARG A 39 -7.12 16.79 23.53
C ARG A 39 -6.15 16.06 24.47
N ILE A 40 -5.24 15.24 23.92
CA ILE A 40 -4.22 14.52 24.68
C ILE A 40 -3.16 15.50 25.22
N GLU A 41 -2.77 16.50 24.43
CA GLU A 41 -1.86 17.56 24.86
C GLU A 41 -2.42 18.35 26.05
N ALA A 42 -3.72 18.67 26.03
CA ALA A 42 -4.41 19.35 27.13
C ALA A 42 -4.38 18.55 28.45
N GLN A 43 -4.15 17.22 28.38
CA GLN A 43 -3.96 16.33 29.54
C GLN A 43 -2.50 16.27 30.02
N GLY A 44 -1.57 17.01 29.39
CA GLY A 44 -0.17 17.06 29.75
C GLY A 44 0.74 16.03 29.07
N TYR A 45 0.22 15.29 28.08
CA TYR A 45 1.02 14.37 27.28
C TYR A 45 1.66 15.07 26.07
N ARG A 46 2.63 14.42 25.45
CA ARG A 46 3.28 14.85 24.20
C ARG A 46 2.99 13.84 23.10
N PRO A 47 1.86 13.95 22.37
CA PRO A 47 1.52 13.01 21.32
C PRO A 47 2.45 13.15 20.11
N TYR A 48 2.80 12.03 19.49
CA TYR A 48 3.38 11.98 18.15
C TYR A 48 2.31 11.49 17.18
N VAL A 49 1.90 12.36 16.25
CA VAL A 49 0.81 12.07 15.32
C VAL A 49 1.36 11.33 14.10
N ILE A 50 0.84 10.11 13.87
CA ILE A 50 1.11 9.33 12.66
C ILE A 50 -0.16 9.41 11.80
N PRO A 51 -0.12 10.02 10.59
CA PRO A 51 -1.30 10.13 9.73
C PRO A 51 -1.76 8.77 9.22
N VAL A 52 -2.97 8.72 8.63
CA VAL A 52 -3.53 7.49 8.09
C VAL A 52 -2.54 6.81 7.14
N GLY A 53 -2.23 5.54 7.44
CA GLY A 53 -1.27 4.74 6.69
C GLY A 53 0.20 5.18 6.83
N GLY A 54 0.52 6.09 7.75
CA GLY A 54 1.86 6.69 7.83
C GLY A 54 2.24 7.49 6.57
N SER A 55 1.24 7.88 5.77
CA SER A 55 1.44 8.45 4.43
C SER A 55 1.70 9.95 4.47
N ASN A 56 2.90 10.31 4.89
CA ASN A 56 3.49 11.64 4.76
C ASN A 56 4.91 11.51 4.20
N ALA A 57 5.60 12.61 3.94
CA ALA A 57 6.94 12.59 3.35
C ALA A 57 7.92 11.76 4.19
N LEU A 58 7.90 11.93 5.53
CA LEU A 58 8.78 11.18 6.44
C LEU A 58 8.48 9.67 6.41
N GLY A 59 7.22 9.27 6.52
CA GLY A 59 6.83 7.85 6.53
C GLY A 59 7.11 7.15 5.19
N ALA A 60 7.00 7.88 4.08
CA ALA A 60 7.28 7.34 2.75
C ALA A 60 8.79 7.12 2.49
N LEU A 61 9.69 7.75 3.26
CA LEU A 61 11.14 7.49 3.14
C LEU A 61 11.50 6.02 3.36
N GLY A 62 10.76 5.30 4.20
CA GLY A 62 10.96 3.86 4.37
C GLY A 62 10.80 3.06 3.08
N TYR A 63 10.01 3.56 2.12
CA TYR A 63 9.88 2.93 0.80
C TYR A 63 10.88 3.46 -0.24
N VAL A 64 11.50 4.61 -0.01
CA VAL A 64 12.72 5.02 -0.74
C VAL A 64 13.88 4.08 -0.36
N GLU A 65 14.02 3.80 0.95
CA GLU A 65 15.00 2.81 1.46
C GLU A 65 14.72 1.41 0.90
N SER A 66 13.46 0.98 0.88
CA SER A 66 13.08 -0.29 0.26
C SER A 66 13.46 -0.37 -1.23
N ALA A 67 13.35 0.73 -1.98
CA ALA A 67 13.82 0.78 -3.37
C ALA A 67 15.35 0.64 -3.47
N LEU A 68 16.10 1.19 -2.52
CA LEU A 68 17.54 0.99 -2.43
C LEU A 68 17.89 -0.49 -2.16
N GLU A 69 17.22 -1.12 -1.22
CA GLU A 69 17.40 -2.56 -0.94
C GLU A 69 17.08 -3.42 -2.16
N ILE A 70 15.99 -3.12 -2.88
CA ILE A 70 15.62 -3.81 -4.13
C ILE A 70 16.74 -3.67 -5.16
N ALA A 71 17.23 -2.44 -5.39
CA ALA A 71 18.29 -2.19 -6.35
C ALA A 71 19.58 -2.96 -6.01
N GLN A 72 19.98 -2.94 -4.73
CA GLN A 72 21.15 -3.68 -4.25
C GLN A 72 21.01 -5.20 -4.41
N GLN A 73 19.84 -5.75 -4.12
CA GLN A 73 19.58 -7.19 -4.25
C GLN A 73 19.48 -7.64 -5.71
N CYS A 74 19.10 -6.76 -6.61
CA CYS A 74 19.03 -7.04 -8.05
C CYS A 74 20.37 -6.82 -8.78
N GLU A 75 21.32 -6.12 -8.16
CA GLU A 75 22.59 -5.74 -8.79
C GLU A 75 23.37 -6.98 -9.27
N GLY A 76 23.66 -7.02 -10.57
CA GLY A 76 24.38 -8.13 -11.21
C GLY A 76 23.64 -9.46 -11.28
N ALA A 77 22.38 -9.53 -10.80
CA ALA A 77 21.57 -10.74 -10.75
C ALA A 77 20.32 -10.66 -11.64
N VAL A 78 19.52 -9.59 -11.52
CA VAL A 78 18.21 -9.47 -12.20
C VAL A 78 18.00 -8.03 -12.66
N GLU A 79 17.67 -7.85 -13.93
CA GLU A 79 17.16 -6.57 -14.43
C GLU A 79 15.63 -6.64 -14.44
N LEU A 80 15.00 -5.91 -13.51
CA LEU A 80 13.54 -5.88 -13.40
C LEU A 80 12.93 -5.06 -14.55
N SER A 81 11.89 -5.62 -15.19
CA SER A 81 11.06 -4.87 -16.14
C SER A 81 10.00 -4.04 -15.44
N SER A 82 9.44 -4.57 -14.36
CA SER A 82 8.33 -3.91 -13.66
C SER A 82 8.31 -4.23 -12.17
N VAL A 83 7.75 -3.30 -11.40
CA VAL A 83 7.45 -3.45 -9.97
C VAL A 83 5.96 -3.20 -9.77
N VAL A 84 5.25 -4.12 -9.13
CA VAL A 84 3.82 -4.02 -8.85
C VAL A 84 3.57 -3.89 -7.37
N VAL A 85 2.74 -2.93 -6.96
CA VAL A 85 2.43 -2.66 -5.55
C VAL A 85 0.97 -2.27 -5.35
N ALA A 86 0.41 -2.60 -4.18
CA ALA A 86 -0.89 -2.08 -3.76
C ALA A 86 -0.83 -0.57 -3.47
N SER A 87 -1.72 0.22 -4.07
CA SER A 87 -1.79 1.67 -3.90
C SER A 87 -3.07 2.06 -3.16
N GLY A 88 -2.95 2.42 -1.87
CA GLY A 88 -4.06 2.82 -1.01
C GLY A 88 -3.90 4.22 -0.44
N SER A 89 -3.19 4.39 0.67
CA SER A 89 -2.91 5.68 1.32
C SER A 89 -1.85 6.54 0.61
N ALA A 90 -1.19 6.00 -0.41
CA ALA A 90 -0.17 6.56 -1.28
C ALA A 90 1.28 6.45 -0.79
N GLY A 91 1.56 6.29 0.51
CA GLY A 91 2.93 6.30 1.06
C GLY A 91 3.89 5.31 0.42
N THR A 92 3.49 4.05 0.31
CA THR A 92 4.28 2.98 -0.32
C THR A 92 4.59 3.30 -1.79
N HIS A 93 3.55 3.63 -2.56
CA HIS A 93 3.69 3.92 -3.98
C HIS A 93 4.58 5.15 -4.22
N ALA A 94 4.36 6.25 -3.50
CA ALA A 94 5.12 7.48 -3.64
C ALA A 94 6.61 7.30 -3.27
N GLY A 95 6.90 6.60 -2.17
CA GLY A 95 8.29 6.31 -1.77
C GLY A 95 9.03 5.44 -2.77
N LEU A 96 8.40 4.32 -3.22
CA LEU A 96 8.96 3.48 -4.28
C LEU A 96 9.16 4.26 -5.58
N ALA A 97 8.22 5.14 -5.96
CA ALA A 97 8.35 5.94 -7.18
C ALA A 97 9.60 6.82 -7.14
N VAL A 98 9.85 7.51 -6.03
CA VAL A 98 11.06 8.35 -5.90
C VAL A 98 12.33 7.49 -5.90
N GLY A 99 12.36 6.41 -5.14
CA GLY A 99 13.55 5.57 -5.03
C GLY A 99 13.89 4.82 -6.32
N LEU A 100 12.91 4.18 -6.95
CA LEU A 100 13.12 3.42 -8.20
C LEU A 100 13.49 4.33 -9.37
N GLU A 101 12.93 5.53 -9.44
CA GLU A 101 13.31 6.52 -10.47
C GLU A 101 14.80 6.83 -10.45
N GLN A 102 15.41 6.90 -9.27
CA GLN A 102 16.83 7.19 -9.14
C GLN A 102 17.73 5.96 -9.35
N LEU A 103 17.27 4.80 -8.92
CA LEU A 103 18.12 3.61 -8.81
C LEU A 103 17.88 2.57 -9.91
N MET A 104 16.66 2.51 -10.43
CA MET A 104 16.22 1.53 -11.44
C MET A 104 15.28 2.20 -12.46
N PRO A 105 15.74 3.22 -13.20
CA PRO A 105 14.87 4.06 -14.06
C PRO A 105 14.21 3.30 -15.22
N ASN A 106 14.71 2.10 -15.54
CA ASN A 106 14.13 1.24 -16.58
C ASN A 106 12.97 0.38 -16.06
N ALA A 107 12.88 0.17 -14.74
CA ALA A 107 11.80 -0.62 -14.14
C ALA A 107 10.51 0.21 -14.03
N GLU A 108 9.43 -0.27 -14.62
CA GLU A 108 8.12 0.40 -14.56
C GLU A 108 7.45 0.14 -13.20
N LEU A 109 7.09 1.19 -12.46
CA LEU A 109 6.33 1.03 -11.21
C LEU A 109 4.82 1.16 -11.47
N ILE A 110 4.07 0.12 -11.12
CA ILE A 110 2.63 0.05 -11.30
C ILE A 110 1.94 -0.08 -9.94
N GLY A 111 1.11 0.89 -9.59
CA GLY A 111 0.25 0.82 -8.42
C GLY A 111 -1.13 0.29 -8.78
N VAL A 112 -1.53 -0.82 -8.16
CA VAL A 112 -2.92 -1.30 -8.25
C VAL A 112 -3.73 -0.64 -7.15
N THR A 113 -4.76 0.15 -7.51
CA THR A 113 -5.57 0.83 -6.51
C THR A 113 -6.42 -0.18 -5.73
N VAL A 114 -6.62 0.07 -4.44
CA VAL A 114 -7.38 -0.83 -3.56
C VAL A 114 -8.62 -0.19 -2.95
N SER A 115 -8.86 1.09 -3.23
CA SER A 115 -9.93 1.85 -2.58
C SER A 115 -10.64 2.89 -3.43
N ARG A 116 -10.07 3.29 -4.56
CA ARG A 116 -10.61 4.42 -5.36
C ARG A 116 -10.12 4.36 -6.81
N SER A 117 -10.74 5.19 -7.65
CA SER A 117 -10.39 5.33 -9.06
C SER A 117 -8.98 5.90 -9.27
N VAL A 118 -8.44 5.74 -10.48
CA VAL A 118 -7.19 6.42 -10.90
C VAL A 118 -7.33 7.94 -10.73
N ALA A 119 -8.46 8.51 -11.13
CA ALA A 119 -8.70 9.96 -11.04
C ALA A 119 -8.56 10.51 -9.60
N ASP A 120 -8.97 9.72 -8.60
CA ASP A 120 -8.89 10.09 -7.18
C ASP A 120 -7.56 9.71 -6.53
N GLN A 121 -6.88 8.68 -7.02
CA GLN A 121 -5.63 8.18 -6.45
C GLN A 121 -4.42 8.94 -6.97
N LEU A 122 -4.39 9.26 -8.26
CA LEU A 122 -3.25 9.90 -8.92
C LEU A 122 -2.81 11.21 -8.23
N PRO A 123 -3.72 12.16 -7.92
CA PRO A 123 -3.31 13.40 -7.26
C PRO A 123 -2.66 13.17 -5.89
N LYS A 124 -3.11 12.14 -5.16
CA LYS A 124 -2.58 11.80 -3.82
C LYS A 124 -1.17 11.24 -3.90
N VAL A 125 -0.94 10.32 -4.84
CA VAL A 125 0.40 9.76 -5.05
C VAL A 125 1.36 10.83 -5.56
N ALA A 126 0.94 11.65 -6.53
CA ALA A 126 1.76 12.72 -7.10
C ALA A 126 2.15 13.77 -6.05
N ALA A 127 1.21 14.23 -5.25
CA ALA A 127 1.51 15.20 -4.19
C ALA A 127 2.51 14.64 -3.17
N LEU A 128 2.36 13.37 -2.79
CA LEU A 128 3.26 12.75 -1.83
C LEU A 128 4.63 12.44 -2.45
N GLN A 129 4.68 11.96 -3.70
CA GLN A 129 5.93 11.78 -4.46
C GLN A 129 6.74 13.08 -4.52
N GLN A 130 6.08 14.21 -4.84
CA GLN A 130 6.73 15.51 -4.87
C GLN A 130 7.24 15.93 -3.48
N ALA A 131 6.45 15.69 -2.42
CA ALA A 131 6.87 16.01 -1.04
C ALA A 131 8.08 15.18 -0.59
N VAL A 132 8.11 13.88 -0.95
CA VAL A 132 9.27 12.99 -0.68
C VAL A 132 10.49 13.46 -1.46
N ALA A 133 10.36 13.72 -2.77
CA ALA A 133 11.46 14.20 -3.60
C ALA A 133 12.03 15.52 -3.07
N ASN A 134 11.18 16.47 -2.72
CA ASN A 134 11.61 17.74 -2.13
C ASN A 134 12.38 17.54 -0.80
N SER A 135 11.98 16.59 0.04
CA SER A 135 12.67 16.30 1.31
C SER A 135 14.07 15.71 1.12
N LEU A 136 14.34 15.16 -0.06
CA LEU A 136 15.62 14.58 -0.47
C LEU A 136 16.41 15.49 -1.43
N GLU A 137 15.91 16.69 -1.70
CA GLU A 137 16.50 17.63 -2.69
C GLU A 137 16.58 17.01 -4.11
N LEU A 138 15.60 16.16 -4.45
CA LEU A 138 15.45 15.51 -5.75
C LEU A 138 14.32 16.13 -6.57
N GLU A 139 14.33 15.90 -7.87
CA GLU A 139 13.20 16.20 -8.75
C GLU A 139 12.38 14.93 -8.99
N ALA A 140 11.06 15.01 -8.83
CA ALA A 140 10.15 13.93 -9.21
C ALA A 140 9.85 14.06 -10.72
N LYS A 141 10.29 13.11 -11.52
CA LYS A 141 10.14 13.10 -12.99
C LYS A 141 9.26 11.99 -13.50
N ALA A 142 9.24 10.85 -12.80
CA ALA A 142 8.51 9.67 -13.24
C ALA A 142 7.00 9.88 -13.24
N GLY A 143 6.36 9.48 -14.32
CA GLY A 143 4.91 9.38 -14.39
C GLY A 143 4.40 8.30 -13.45
N ILE A 144 3.27 8.57 -12.76
CA ILE A 144 2.62 7.59 -11.90
C ILE A 144 1.72 6.72 -12.76
N GLN A 145 1.95 5.38 -12.70
CA GLN A 145 1.06 4.41 -13.33
C GLN A 145 0.15 3.78 -12.29
N LEU A 146 -1.14 3.74 -12.58
CA LEU A 146 -2.18 3.19 -11.73
C LEU A 146 -3.16 2.35 -12.54
N TRP A 147 -3.55 1.20 -11.96
CA TRP A 147 -4.61 0.35 -12.44
C TRP A 147 -5.72 0.31 -11.39
N ASP A 148 -6.98 0.60 -11.77
CA ASP A 148 -8.11 0.70 -10.84
C ASP A 148 -9.25 -0.30 -11.09
N GLU A 149 -9.03 -1.28 -11.96
CA GLU A 149 -10.04 -2.27 -12.30
C GLU A 149 -10.32 -3.29 -11.17
N TYR A 150 -9.45 -3.33 -10.14
CA TYR A 150 -9.45 -4.40 -9.12
C TYR A 150 -9.92 -3.96 -7.74
N PHE A 151 -10.25 -2.68 -7.49
CA PHE A 151 -10.64 -2.23 -6.16
C PHE A 151 -12.12 -2.45 -5.83
N ALA A 152 -12.97 -2.64 -6.83
CA ALA A 152 -14.40 -2.84 -6.62
C ALA A 152 -14.69 -4.05 -5.71
N PRO A 153 -15.80 -4.03 -4.96
CA PRO A 153 -16.78 -2.98 -4.87
C PRO A 153 -16.38 -1.81 -3.96
N GLY A 154 -15.22 -1.88 -3.29
CA GLY A 154 -14.71 -0.79 -2.46
C GLY A 154 -13.63 -1.22 -1.47
N TYR A 155 -13.17 -0.25 -0.68
CA TYR A 155 -12.13 -0.47 0.33
C TYR A 155 -12.62 -1.43 1.44
N GLY A 156 -11.78 -2.41 1.74
CA GLY A 156 -12.08 -3.39 2.80
C GLY A 156 -13.13 -4.43 2.43
N ILE A 157 -13.63 -4.43 1.20
CA ILE A 157 -14.59 -5.42 0.72
C ILE A 157 -13.85 -6.37 -0.24
N PRO A 158 -13.79 -7.69 0.06
CA PRO A 158 -13.21 -8.67 -0.84
C PRO A 158 -13.94 -8.72 -2.18
N ASN A 159 -13.23 -9.07 -3.24
CA ASN A 159 -13.80 -9.42 -4.54
C ASN A 159 -13.30 -10.80 -5.00
N ASP A 160 -13.93 -11.36 -6.00
CA ASP A 160 -13.67 -12.73 -6.42
C ASP A 160 -12.25 -12.88 -7.00
N GLU A 161 -11.78 -11.92 -7.78
CA GLU A 161 -10.46 -11.92 -8.39
C GLU A 161 -9.35 -11.84 -7.33
N GLY A 162 -9.51 -10.95 -6.34
CA GLY A 162 -8.57 -10.83 -5.22
C GLY A 162 -8.54 -12.10 -4.37
N MET A 163 -9.71 -12.70 -4.10
CA MET A 163 -9.80 -13.95 -3.34
C MET A 163 -9.23 -15.14 -4.11
N ALA A 164 -9.40 -15.19 -5.43
CA ALA A 164 -8.75 -16.20 -6.28
C ALA A 164 -7.22 -16.08 -6.24
N ALA A 165 -6.69 -14.86 -6.29
CA ALA A 165 -5.26 -14.59 -6.17
C ALA A 165 -4.70 -14.98 -4.78
N VAL A 166 -5.45 -14.67 -3.69
CA VAL A 166 -5.09 -15.11 -2.32
C VAL A 166 -4.96 -16.62 -2.24
N LYS A 167 -5.95 -17.37 -2.77
CA LYS A 167 -5.94 -18.83 -2.77
C LYS A 167 -4.82 -19.41 -3.62
N LEU A 168 -4.63 -18.86 -4.81
CA LEU A 168 -3.62 -19.32 -5.76
C LEU A 168 -2.21 -19.23 -5.15
N LEU A 169 -1.85 -18.08 -4.60
CA LEU A 169 -0.50 -17.87 -4.05
C LEU A 169 -0.28 -18.71 -2.78
N ALA A 170 -1.29 -18.84 -1.94
CA ALA A 170 -1.23 -19.72 -0.78
C ALA A 170 -1.02 -21.19 -1.15
N GLN A 171 -1.68 -21.68 -2.21
CA GLN A 171 -1.59 -23.06 -2.66
C GLN A 171 -0.27 -23.38 -3.37
N LEU A 172 0.25 -22.46 -4.17
CA LEU A 172 1.44 -22.72 -4.99
C LEU A 172 2.74 -22.39 -4.25
N GLU A 173 2.75 -21.31 -3.45
CA GLU A 173 3.96 -20.74 -2.85
C GLU A 173 3.96 -20.76 -1.31
N GLY A 174 2.82 -21.06 -0.67
CA GLY A 174 2.68 -20.96 0.78
C GLY A 174 2.71 -19.53 1.31
N ILE A 175 2.54 -18.53 0.43
CA ILE A 175 2.55 -17.11 0.77
C ILE A 175 1.13 -16.61 1.01
N LEU A 176 0.91 -15.98 2.18
CA LEU A 176 -0.41 -15.47 2.55
C LEU A 176 -0.57 -14.00 2.17
N LEU A 177 -1.49 -13.72 1.27
CA LEU A 177 -1.95 -12.37 0.93
C LEU A 177 -3.17 -12.00 1.79
N ASP A 178 -3.46 -10.70 1.87
CA ASP A 178 -4.69 -10.19 2.48
C ASP A 178 -5.75 -9.83 1.42
N PRO A 179 -7.05 -9.87 1.74
CA PRO A 179 -8.09 -9.59 0.75
C PRO A 179 -8.34 -8.09 0.48
N VAL A 180 -7.68 -7.19 1.22
CA VAL A 180 -7.90 -5.73 1.10
C VAL A 180 -6.91 -5.07 0.17
N TYR A 181 -5.62 -5.44 0.29
CA TYR A 181 -4.50 -4.82 -0.41
C TYR A 181 -3.82 -5.80 -1.36
N THR A 182 -3.06 -6.73 -0.80
CA THR A 182 -2.14 -7.58 -1.57
C THR A 182 -2.86 -8.58 -2.47
N GLY A 183 -4.02 -9.07 -2.08
CA GLY A 183 -4.85 -9.94 -2.93
C GLY A 183 -5.37 -9.21 -4.18
N LYS A 184 -5.87 -7.98 -4.02
CA LYS A 184 -6.32 -7.16 -5.15
C LYS A 184 -5.16 -6.76 -6.07
N ALA A 185 -4.02 -6.40 -5.49
CA ALA A 185 -2.83 -6.07 -6.28
C ALA A 185 -2.28 -7.28 -7.04
N MET A 186 -2.31 -8.47 -6.44
CA MET A 186 -1.90 -9.71 -7.10
C MET A 186 -2.89 -10.11 -8.20
N ALA A 187 -4.18 -9.90 -8.02
CA ALA A 187 -5.17 -10.07 -9.10
C ALA A 187 -4.83 -9.17 -10.30
N GLY A 188 -4.48 -7.91 -10.05
CA GLY A 188 -4.02 -6.98 -11.08
C GLY A 188 -2.75 -7.45 -11.79
N LEU A 189 -1.78 -7.99 -11.05
CA LEU A 189 -0.57 -8.58 -11.63
C LEU A 189 -0.89 -9.76 -12.56
N ILE A 190 -1.67 -10.73 -12.07
CA ILE A 190 -2.05 -11.94 -12.82
C ILE A 190 -2.78 -11.57 -14.10
N ASP A 191 -3.76 -10.68 -14.01
CA ASP A 191 -4.53 -10.22 -15.17
C ASP A 191 -3.64 -9.40 -16.12
N GLY A 192 -2.78 -8.53 -15.60
CA GLY A 192 -1.82 -7.76 -16.39
C GLY A 192 -0.89 -8.63 -17.22
N ILE A 193 -0.43 -9.76 -16.66
CA ILE A 193 0.37 -10.77 -17.41
C ILE A 193 -0.50 -11.41 -18.50
N SER A 194 -1.71 -11.84 -18.15
CA SER A 194 -2.60 -12.53 -19.10
C SER A 194 -3.00 -11.64 -20.28
N GLN A 195 -3.18 -10.35 -20.03
CA GLN A 195 -3.52 -9.35 -21.05
C GLN A 195 -2.31 -8.70 -21.73
N LYS A 196 -1.09 -9.10 -21.38
CA LYS A 196 0.16 -8.54 -21.92
C LYS A 196 0.25 -7.02 -21.76
N ARG A 197 -0.10 -6.53 -20.57
CA ARG A 197 -0.11 -5.08 -20.26
C ARG A 197 1.28 -4.53 -19.92
N PHE A 198 2.23 -5.38 -19.57
CA PHE A 198 3.60 -4.97 -19.27
C PHE A 198 4.36 -4.66 -20.55
N LYS A 199 5.19 -3.61 -20.53
CA LYS A 199 5.92 -3.15 -21.72
C LYS A 199 6.99 -4.13 -22.18
N ASP A 200 7.66 -4.78 -21.24
CA ASP A 200 8.77 -5.67 -21.50
C ASP A 200 8.50 -7.07 -20.93
N GLU A 201 9.07 -8.11 -21.55
CA GLU A 201 8.97 -9.50 -21.13
C GLU A 201 10.01 -9.87 -20.06
N GLY A 202 10.41 -8.92 -19.19
CA GLY A 202 11.38 -9.15 -18.13
C GLY A 202 10.75 -9.62 -16.82
N PRO A 203 11.58 -9.89 -15.80
CA PRO A 203 11.12 -10.20 -14.46
C PRO A 203 10.28 -9.10 -13.84
N ILE A 204 9.18 -9.48 -13.19
CA ILE A 204 8.27 -8.57 -12.50
C ILE A 204 8.40 -8.81 -11.00
N LEU A 205 8.69 -7.76 -10.24
CA LEU A 205 8.70 -7.81 -8.78
C LEU A 205 7.33 -7.44 -8.23
N PHE A 206 6.76 -8.31 -7.39
CA PHE A 206 5.59 -7.98 -6.59
C PHE A 206 6.01 -7.58 -5.18
N VAL A 207 5.68 -6.35 -4.76
CA VAL A 207 5.97 -5.87 -3.41
C VAL A 207 4.88 -6.32 -2.45
N HIS A 208 5.18 -7.35 -1.63
CA HIS A 208 4.27 -7.85 -0.61
C HIS A 208 4.37 -6.99 0.64
N THR A 209 3.42 -6.09 0.82
CA THR A 209 3.41 -5.10 1.92
C THR A 209 2.82 -5.62 3.25
N GLY A 210 2.61 -6.92 3.38
CA GLY A 210 2.06 -7.52 4.59
C GLY A 210 0.55 -7.73 4.54
N GLY A 211 -0.13 -7.59 5.69
CA GLY A 211 -1.58 -7.70 5.78
C GLY A 211 -2.10 -9.08 6.21
N ALA A 212 -1.23 -10.09 6.38
CA ALA A 212 -1.62 -11.45 6.74
C ALA A 212 -2.59 -11.54 7.96
N PRO A 213 -2.47 -10.74 9.03
CA PRO A 213 -3.45 -10.79 10.13
C PRO A 213 -4.88 -10.46 9.69
N ALA A 214 -5.08 -9.62 8.68
CA ALA A 214 -6.40 -9.30 8.16
C ALA A 214 -7.10 -10.52 7.55
N LEU A 215 -6.36 -11.45 6.96
CA LEU A 215 -6.89 -12.67 6.35
C LEU A 215 -7.81 -13.43 7.31
N PHE A 216 -7.40 -13.58 8.57
CA PHE A 216 -8.18 -14.31 9.57
C PHE A 216 -9.51 -13.64 9.91
N ALA A 217 -9.61 -12.32 9.82
CA ALA A 217 -10.85 -11.58 10.01
C ALA A 217 -11.84 -11.75 8.84
N TYR A 218 -11.36 -12.19 7.68
CA TYR A 218 -12.17 -12.45 6.49
C TYR A 218 -12.50 -13.93 6.28
N HIS A 219 -12.23 -14.80 7.25
CA HIS A 219 -12.47 -16.24 7.17
C HIS A 219 -13.82 -16.63 6.51
N PRO A 220 -14.96 -15.96 6.75
CA PRO A 220 -16.22 -16.31 6.08
C PRO A 220 -16.24 -16.12 4.56
N HIS A 221 -15.22 -15.46 4.00
CA HIS A 221 -15.09 -15.17 2.56
C HIS A 221 -13.99 -16.03 1.86
N ILE A 222 -13.29 -16.89 2.62
CA ILE A 222 -12.18 -17.71 2.11
C ILE A 222 -12.65 -19.05 1.56
#